data_96d137a5608f033aaefbc398faabed80
#
_entry.id   96d137a5608f033aaefbc398faabed80
#
_cell.length_a   1.000
_cell.length_b   1.000
_cell.length_c   1.000
_cell.angle_alpha   90.00
_cell.angle_beta   90.00
_cell.angle_gamma   90.00
#
_symmetry.space_group_name_H-M   'P 1'
#
loop_
_entity.id
_entity.type
_entity.pdbx_description
1 polymer ?
#
loop_
_entity_poly.entity_id
_entity_poly.type
_entity_poly.pdbx_seq_one_letter_code
_entity_poly.pdbx_strand_id
1 'polypeptide(L)'
;MERKNGRNHGEVFTNKNVVQFILDEVGYSSDLNLSSIKILEPASGNGAFATEIIKRLYKSSLEYQFSFIDSVISNLTFVELDPIAFAKLTTTIDDLIFNLTNQKLKISLQICLNTNFLTWHFDHQFDCIVANPPYIRHELIPENDKAFYRKRYKTFKYRADLYIPFFEYSLELLKPDGLLSFICSNRWLNNQYGKILREQISSLYNLIKVLNIEKSSPFDEAVTAYPCITTIQKSKRSEKVLFCEDNSKQIDFNNLKFTEVENPKSNSWENLFLHYNINHSALIGIEEQGFEIGIGVATGADKVFIKNKSELNGIEKSRVLPIIKSTDLKNNTFKWTENYLINPYDNGELCDLEHYPHLQTYFNDNKQTLLQRHTAKKTPNKWYKTIDKIKPELLSKPKLLLPDLTGNKFLFIDNGKFYPHHSLYYITSDSISSLKVLASILMSDFIKHQMSQIGIRMNGGLPRFQSQVLRQLKIPNINGLSNADRENLIKAYDRQDLETSNQIINKYCTQHGLCVRAGEVVN
;
A
#
# COMPACT_ATOMS: atom_id res chain seq x y z
N MET A 1 -24.44 -18.07 -11.20
CA MET A 1 -23.71 -17.04 -11.97
C MET A 1 -22.69 -17.77 -12.82
N GLU A 2 -22.94 -17.84 -14.11
CA GLU A 2 -22.15 -18.57 -15.10
C GLU A 2 -20.71 -18.05 -15.17
N ARG A 3 -19.76 -18.98 -15.24
CA ARG A 3 -18.33 -18.72 -15.50
C ARG A 3 -18.18 -18.04 -16.86
N LYS A 4 -18.06 -16.73 -16.90
CA LYS A 4 -17.62 -16.01 -18.09
C LYS A 4 -16.12 -16.21 -18.23
N ASN A 5 -15.72 -16.90 -19.29
CA ASN A 5 -14.37 -17.15 -19.80
C ASN A 5 -13.38 -17.77 -18.79
N GLY A 6 -12.96 -18.99 -19.06
CA GLY A 6 -12.06 -19.85 -18.29
C GLY A 6 -10.62 -19.36 -18.13
N ARG A 7 -10.41 -18.12 -17.71
CA ARG A 7 -9.12 -17.57 -17.29
C ARG A 7 -9.06 -17.56 -15.77
N ASN A 8 -8.06 -18.21 -15.20
CA ASN A 8 -7.76 -18.11 -13.78
C ASN A 8 -7.47 -16.64 -13.43
N HIS A 9 -8.09 -16.12 -12.37
CA HIS A 9 -7.88 -14.75 -11.89
C HIS A 9 -6.41 -14.60 -11.45
N GLY A 10 -5.59 -13.85 -12.22
CA GLY A 10 -4.22 -13.54 -11.86
C GLY A 10 -3.16 -13.67 -12.95
N GLU A 11 -3.48 -14.26 -14.12
CA GLU A 11 -2.55 -14.28 -15.26
C GLU A 11 -2.48 -12.93 -15.93
N VAL A 12 -1.26 -12.38 -16.02
CA VAL A 12 -0.96 -11.09 -16.67
C VAL A 12 0.24 -11.29 -17.60
N PHE A 13 0.05 -11.06 -18.90
CA PHE A 13 1.12 -11.22 -19.88
C PHE A 13 2.07 -10.01 -19.85
N THR A 14 3.35 -10.28 -19.66
CA THR A 14 4.40 -9.27 -19.56
C THR A 14 4.86 -8.85 -20.97
N ASN A 15 4.88 -7.54 -21.22
CA ASN A 15 5.38 -6.98 -22.47
C ASN A 15 6.86 -7.33 -22.70
N LYS A 16 7.24 -7.56 -23.96
CA LYS A 16 8.61 -7.95 -24.35
C LYS A 16 9.69 -7.01 -23.80
N ASN A 17 9.47 -5.69 -23.84
CA ASN A 17 10.45 -4.72 -23.36
C ASN A 17 10.66 -4.82 -21.84
N VAL A 18 9.60 -5.13 -21.10
CA VAL A 18 9.67 -5.38 -19.65
C VAL A 18 10.48 -6.64 -19.35
N VAL A 19 10.23 -7.72 -20.11
CA VAL A 19 11.01 -8.98 -20.00
C VAL A 19 12.50 -8.73 -20.24
N GLN A 20 12.83 -8.02 -21.30
CA GLN A 20 14.21 -7.66 -21.64
C GLN A 20 14.87 -6.86 -20.52
N PHE A 21 14.20 -5.81 -20.04
CA PHE A 21 14.69 -4.99 -18.95
C PHE A 21 14.94 -5.81 -17.67
N ILE A 22 14.00 -6.66 -17.27
CA ILE A 22 14.16 -7.50 -16.06
C ILE A 22 15.35 -8.47 -16.17
N LEU A 23 15.58 -9.02 -17.36
CA LEU A 23 16.74 -9.90 -17.61
C LEU A 23 18.05 -9.12 -17.60
N ASP A 24 18.06 -7.87 -18.10
CA ASP A 24 19.22 -6.98 -17.99
C ASP A 24 19.53 -6.61 -16.54
N GLU A 25 18.49 -6.40 -15.71
CA GLU A 25 18.65 -6.10 -14.28
C GLU A 25 19.29 -7.23 -13.48
N VAL A 26 19.17 -8.46 -13.89
CA VAL A 26 19.86 -9.61 -13.25
C VAL A 26 21.15 -10.01 -13.97
N GLY A 27 21.61 -9.20 -14.93
CA GLY A 27 22.83 -9.46 -15.68
C GLY A 27 22.77 -10.67 -16.61
N TYR A 28 21.57 -11.15 -16.96
CA TYR A 28 21.42 -12.28 -17.89
C TYR A 28 21.41 -11.77 -19.35
N SER A 29 22.58 -11.29 -19.81
CA SER A 29 22.76 -10.70 -21.15
C SER A 29 23.52 -11.61 -22.09
N SER A 30 23.17 -11.58 -23.39
CA SER A 30 23.76 -12.44 -24.42
C SER A 30 25.23 -12.13 -24.74
N ASP A 31 25.72 -10.97 -24.36
CA ASP A 31 27.14 -10.54 -24.47
C ASP A 31 28.02 -11.03 -23.32
N LEU A 32 27.47 -11.81 -22.39
CA LEU A 32 28.16 -12.47 -21.31
C LEU A 32 28.17 -14.00 -21.51
N ASN A 33 29.17 -14.66 -20.93
CA ASN A 33 29.22 -16.13 -20.92
C ASN A 33 28.17 -16.71 -19.95
N LEU A 34 27.06 -17.22 -20.49
CA LEU A 34 25.94 -17.76 -19.73
C LEU A 34 26.05 -19.28 -19.46
N SER A 35 27.16 -19.94 -19.83
CA SER A 35 27.33 -21.41 -19.76
C SER A 35 27.13 -22.02 -18.36
N SER A 36 27.32 -21.25 -17.30
CA SER A 36 27.23 -21.70 -15.90
C SER A 36 26.18 -20.98 -15.06
N ILE A 37 25.43 -20.06 -15.67
CA ILE A 37 24.45 -19.22 -14.97
C ILE A 37 23.12 -19.97 -14.82
N LYS A 38 22.79 -20.38 -13.61
CA LYS A 38 21.49 -21.02 -13.29
C LYS A 38 20.41 -19.98 -13.09
N ILE A 39 19.33 -20.06 -13.86
CA ILE A 39 18.20 -19.16 -13.79
C ILE A 39 16.88 -19.90 -13.52
N LEU A 40 16.06 -19.31 -12.65
CA LEU A 40 14.71 -19.80 -12.31
C LEU A 40 13.66 -18.76 -12.68
N GLU A 41 12.59 -19.23 -13.30
CA GLU A 41 11.32 -18.50 -13.43
C GLU A 41 10.22 -19.25 -12.67
N PRO A 42 9.77 -18.79 -11.49
CA PRO A 42 8.86 -19.53 -10.61
C PRO A 42 7.37 -19.46 -11.00
N ALA A 43 7.02 -18.68 -12.03
CA ALA A 43 5.65 -18.55 -12.54
C ALA A 43 5.70 -18.21 -14.04
N SER A 44 5.91 -19.23 -14.88
CA SER A 44 6.30 -19.02 -16.27
C SER A 44 5.14 -18.69 -17.22
N GLY A 45 3.91 -18.94 -16.82
CA GLY A 45 2.74 -18.70 -17.67
C GLY A 45 2.92 -19.35 -19.07
N ASN A 46 2.70 -18.55 -20.10
CA ASN A 46 2.87 -18.99 -21.48
C ASN A 46 4.33 -18.87 -22.00
N GLY A 47 5.32 -18.58 -21.14
CA GLY A 47 6.76 -18.59 -21.49
C GLY A 47 7.34 -17.30 -22.06
N ALA A 48 6.84 -16.14 -21.67
CA ALA A 48 7.39 -14.85 -22.10
C ALA A 48 8.86 -14.67 -21.70
N PHE A 49 9.19 -14.91 -20.43
CA PHE A 49 10.58 -14.91 -19.94
C PHE A 49 11.36 -16.10 -20.48
N ALA A 50 10.81 -17.32 -20.41
CA ALA A 50 11.46 -18.54 -20.91
C ALA A 50 11.95 -18.36 -22.36
N THR A 51 11.13 -17.80 -23.23
CA THR A 51 11.47 -17.55 -24.65
C THR A 51 12.68 -16.60 -24.78
N GLU A 52 12.74 -15.51 -24.03
CA GLU A 52 13.83 -14.55 -24.10
C GLU A 52 15.12 -15.10 -23.43
N ILE A 53 14.99 -15.82 -22.31
CA ILE A 53 16.09 -16.51 -21.63
C ILE A 53 16.79 -17.47 -22.61
N ILE A 54 16.02 -18.33 -23.27
CA ILE A 54 16.56 -19.30 -24.23
C ILE A 54 17.25 -18.61 -25.42
N LYS A 55 16.68 -17.53 -25.97
CA LYS A 55 17.29 -16.76 -27.05
C LYS A 55 18.61 -16.14 -26.64
N ARG A 56 18.71 -15.57 -25.42
CA ARG A 56 19.95 -14.99 -24.89
C ARG A 56 21.01 -16.07 -24.69
N LEU A 57 20.63 -17.22 -24.11
CA LEU A 57 21.54 -18.34 -23.92
C LEU A 57 22.06 -18.87 -25.27
N TYR A 58 21.20 -18.98 -26.28
CA TYR A 58 21.61 -19.41 -27.62
C TYR A 58 22.64 -18.44 -28.24
N LYS A 59 22.39 -17.12 -28.19
CA LYS A 59 23.34 -16.12 -28.68
C LYS A 59 24.67 -16.20 -27.95
N SER A 60 24.63 -16.28 -26.60
CA SER A 60 25.83 -16.45 -25.78
C SER A 60 26.59 -17.72 -26.13
N SER A 61 25.89 -18.84 -26.43
CA SER A 61 26.55 -20.09 -26.79
C SER A 61 27.31 -20.01 -28.12
N LEU A 62 26.82 -19.23 -29.08
CA LEU A 62 27.52 -18.96 -30.33
C LEU A 62 28.77 -18.10 -30.13
N GLU A 63 28.67 -17.07 -29.30
CA GLU A 63 29.77 -16.14 -29.01
C GLU A 63 30.88 -16.80 -28.20
N TYR A 64 30.53 -17.52 -27.15
CA TYR A 64 31.49 -18.13 -26.21
C TYR A 64 31.78 -19.61 -26.47
N GLN A 65 31.22 -20.19 -27.57
CA GLN A 65 31.52 -21.53 -28.06
C GLN A 65 31.31 -22.66 -27.03
N PHE A 66 30.20 -22.65 -26.30
CA PHE A 66 29.80 -23.72 -25.40
C PHE A 66 28.56 -24.49 -25.91
N SER A 67 28.30 -25.67 -25.36
CA SER A 67 27.14 -26.49 -25.71
C SER A 67 25.84 -25.82 -25.26
N PHE A 68 25.06 -25.34 -26.21
CA PHE A 68 23.76 -24.71 -25.94
C PHE A 68 22.80 -25.67 -25.26
N ILE A 69 22.65 -26.89 -25.80
CA ILE A 69 21.69 -27.86 -25.29
C ILE A 69 22.02 -28.32 -23.88
N ASP A 70 23.30 -28.62 -23.58
CA ASP A 70 23.71 -29.00 -22.23
C ASP A 70 23.45 -27.86 -21.23
N SER A 71 23.70 -26.61 -21.65
CA SER A 71 23.44 -25.43 -20.83
C SER A 71 21.94 -25.17 -20.61
N VAL A 72 21.09 -25.44 -21.61
CA VAL A 72 19.62 -25.40 -21.42
C VAL A 72 19.20 -26.38 -20.32
N ILE A 73 19.65 -27.64 -20.41
CA ILE A 73 19.26 -28.69 -19.47
C ILE A 73 19.79 -28.44 -18.06
N SER A 74 21.04 -27.97 -17.93
CA SER A 74 21.71 -27.83 -16.63
C SER A 74 21.40 -26.54 -15.88
N ASN A 75 20.99 -25.49 -16.61
CA ASN A 75 20.93 -24.13 -16.06
C ASN A 75 19.54 -23.52 -16.03
N LEU A 76 18.58 -24.00 -16.83
CA LEU A 76 17.27 -23.37 -16.90
C LEU A 76 16.23 -24.15 -16.08
N THR A 77 15.40 -23.44 -15.35
CA THR A 77 14.27 -24.03 -14.61
C THR A 77 13.06 -23.11 -14.73
N PHE A 78 11.95 -23.67 -15.17
CA PHE A 78 10.67 -23.00 -15.37
C PHE A 78 9.58 -23.72 -14.58
N VAL A 79 8.79 -22.98 -13.80
CA VAL A 79 7.69 -23.56 -13.02
C VAL A 79 6.37 -22.95 -13.46
N GLU A 80 5.39 -23.83 -13.71
CA GLU A 80 4.02 -23.40 -14.02
C GLU A 80 3.00 -24.33 -13.34
N LEU A 81 2.05 -23.73 -12.64
CA LEU A 81 1.02 -24.47 -11.90
C LEU A 81 -0.14 -24.92 -12.80
N ASP A 82 -0.59 -24.04 -13.71
CA ASP A 82 -1.73 -24.33 -14.58
C ASP A 82 -1.35 -25.32 -15.68
N PRO A 83 -2.01 -26.49 -15.78
CA PRO A 83 -1.65 -27.50 -16.78
C PRO A 83 -1.83 -27.03 -18.23
N ILE A 84 -2.75 -26.08 -18.47
CA ILE A 84 -3.00 -25.55 -19.83
C ILE A 84 -1.86 -24.60 -20.23
N ALA A 85 -1.48 -23.70 -19.33
CA ALA A 85 -0.34 -22.81 -19.54
C ALA A 85 0.97 -23.62 -19.64
N PHE A 86 1.15 -24.65 -18.81
CA PHE A 86 2.29 -25.56 -18.87
C PHE A 86 2.41 -26.28 -20.23
N ALA A 87 1.31 -26.79 -20.78
CA ALA A 87 1.31 -27.41 -22.09
C ALA A 87 1.71 -26.43 -23.22
N LYS A 88 1.28 -25.18 -23.12
CA LYS A 88 1.70 -24.12 -24.07
C LYS A 88 3.17 -23.78 -23.89
N LEU A 89 3.63 -23.61 -22.65
CA LEU A 89 5.03 -23.33 -22.30
C LEU A 89 5.96 -24.38 -22.92
N THR A 90 5.69 -25.66 -22.68
CA THR A 90 6.51 -26.78 -23.20
C THR A 90 6.54 -26.82 -24.73
N THR A 91 5.40 -26.61 -25.38
CA THR A 91 5.32 -26.54 -26.84
C THR A 91 6.13 -25.35 -27.37
N THR A 92 5.96 -24.17 -26.77
CA THR A 92 6.67 -22.95 -27.16
C THR A 92 8.19 -23.12 -27.04
N ILE A 93 8.67 -23.77 -25.98
CA ILE A 93 10.10 -24.02 -25.76
C ILE A 93 10.64 -25.00 -26.80
N ASP A 94 9.98 -26.15 -27.01
CA ASP A 94 10.45 -27.14 -27.96
C ASP A 94 10.45 -26.61 -29.41
N ASP A 95 9.43 -25.85 -29.81
CA ASP A 95 9.37 -25.16 -31.11
C ASP A 95 10.49 -24.11 -31.25
N LEU A 96 10.75 -23.34 -30.19
CA LEU A 96 11.85 -22.34 -30.20
C LEU A 96 13.21 -23.03 -30.36
N ILE A 97 13.48 -24.10 -29.59
CA ILE A 97 14.73 -24.84 -29.69
C ILE A 97 14.90 -25.45 -31.08
N PHE A 98 13.82 -26.01 -31.66
CA PHE A 98 13.85 -26.49 -33.04
C PHE A 98 14.20 -25.35 -34.02
N ASN A 99 13.57 -24.20 -33.91
CA ASN A 99 13.82 -23.07 -34.80
C ASN A 99 15.27 -22.52 -34.68
N LEU A 100 15.88 -22.60 -33.49
CA LEU A 100 17.24 -22.12 -33.27
C LEU A 100 18.31 -23.13 -33.72
N THR A 101 18.05 -24.43 -33.55
CA THR A 101 19.07 -25.50 -33.75
C THR A 101 18.81 -26.41 -34.93
N ASN A 102 17.62 -26.36 -35.53
CA ASN A 102 17.11 -27.31 -36.51
C ASN A 102 17.10 -28.75 -36.01
N GLN A 103 17.07 -28.98 -34.68
CA GLN A 103 17.05 -30.27 -34.03
C GLN A 103 15.70 -30.52 -33.35
N LYS A 104 15.03 -31.62 -33.68
CA LYS A 104 13.73 -31.98 -33.08
C LYS A 104 13.96 -32.64 -31.70
N LEU A 105 14.06 -31.83 -30.67
CA LEU A 105 14.32 -32.27 -29.29
C LEU A 105 13.11 -31.97 -28.40
N LYS A 106 12.83 -32.84 -27.42
CA LYS A 106 11.82 -32.61 -26.37
C LYS A 106 12.51 -32.33 -25.05
N ILE A 107 13.15 -31.17 -24.96
CA ILE A 107 13.94 -30.77 -23.80
C ILE A 107 13.08 -30.09 -22.75
N SER A 108 11.95 -29.51 -23.14
CA SER A 108 11.06 -28.75 -22.25
C SER A 108 10.70 -29.52 -20.98
N LEU A 109 10.45 -30.85 -21.08
CA LEU A 109 10.10 -31.68 -19.92
C LEU A 109 11.26 -31.92 -18.93
N GLN A 110 12.50 -31.54 -19.29
CA GLN A 110 13.65 -31.62 -18.38
C GLN A 110 13.86 -30.34 -17.60
N ILE A 111 13.35 -29.21 -18.09
CA ILE A 111 13.56 -27.88 -17.53
C ILE A 111 12.28 -27.22 -17.03
N CYS A 112 11.11 -27.78 -17.34
CA CYS A 112 9.80 -27.27 -16.91
C CYS A 112 9.16 -28.19 -15.87
N LEU A 113 8.64 -27.61 -14.79
CA LEU A 113 7.97 -28.29 -13.69
C LEU A 113 6.49 -27.87 -13.63
N ASN A 114 5.56 -28.83 -13.84
CA ASN A 114 4.14 -28.56 -13.61
C ASN A 114 3.80 -28.78 -12.13
N THR A 115 4.03 -27.78 -11.31
CA THR A 115 3.86 -27.87 -9.86
C THR A 115 3.60 -26.51 -9.23
N ASN A 116 3.17 -26.53 -7.96
CA ASN A 116 3.06 -25.31 -7.17
C ASN A 116 4.45 -24.93 -6.63
N PHE A 117 5.01 -23.82 -7.12
CA PHE A 117 6.30 -23.29 -6.69
C PHE A 117 6.44 -23.19 -5.17
N LEU A 118 5.41 -22.70 -4.48
CA LEU A 118 5.45 -22.46 -3.04
C LEU A 118 5.44 -23.76 -2.20
N THR A 119 5.16 -24.91 -2.79
CA THR A 119 5.17 -26.22 -2.11
C THR A 119 6.30 -27.12 -2.61
N TRP A 120 6.92 -26.78 -3.75
CA TRP A 120 8.01 -27.53 -4.32
C TRP A 120 9.31 -27.33 -3.56
N HIS A 121 10.16 -28.34 -3.51
CA HIS A 121 11.49 -28.26 -2.91
C HIS A 121 12.56 -28.33 -3.98
N PHE A 122 13.47 -27.34 -3.98
CA PHE A 122 14.65 -27.34 -4.83
C PHE A 122 15.87 -27.80 -4.02
N ASP A 123 16.69 -28.63 -4.60
CA ASP A 123 17.95 -29.18 -4.02
C ASP A 123 19.17 -28.30 -4.34
N HIS A 124 19.01 -27.26 -5.14
CA HIS A 124 20.07 -26.35 -5.54
C HIS A 124 19.60 -24.88 -5.53
N GLN A 125 20.56 -24.00 -5.63
CA GLN A 125 20.35 -22.55 -5.66
C GLN A 125 20.64 -21.98 -7.06
N PHE A 126 20.13 -20.76 -7.30
CA PHE A 126 20.16 -20.07 -8.58
C PHE A 126 20.99 -18.79 -8.53
N ASP A 127 21.65 -18.46 -9.64
CA ASP A 127 22.36 -17.20 -9.82
C ASP A 127 21.37 -16.06 -10.09
N CYS A 128 20.30 -16.34 -10.87
CA CYS A 128 19.28 -15.39 -11.24
C CYS A 128 17.88 -15.96 -11.01
N ILE A 129 16.97 -15.12 -10.49
CA ILE A 129 15.54 -15.46 -10.41
C ILE A 129 14.74 -14.29 -10.95
N VAL A 130 13.89 -14.55 -11.94
CA VAL A 130 13.05 -13.53 -12.58
C VAL A 130 11.59 -13.97 -12.63
N ALA A 131 10.64 -13.08 -12.42
CA ALA A 131 9.22 -13.42 -12.53
C ALA A 131 8.29 -12.21 -12.67
N ASN A 132 7.12 -12.52 -13.19
CA ASN A 132 5.88 -11.82 -12.93
C ASN A 132 4.99 -12.75 -12.08
N PRO A 133 5.12 -12.77 -10.73
CA PRO A 133 4.37 -13.70 -9.88
C PRO A 133 2.87 -13.41 -9.89
N PRO A 134 2.00 -14.39 -9.59
CA PRO A 134 0.55 -14.25 -9.70
C PRO A 134 -0.02 -13.21 -8.72
N TYR A 135 -0.88 -12.29 -9.21
CA TYR A 135 -1.54 -11.22 -8.44
C TYR A 135 -2.83 -11.71 -7.77
N ILE A 136 -2.75 -12.81 -7.01
CA ILE A 136 -3.92 -13.38 -6.32
C ILE A 136 -4.05 -12.74 -4.94
N ARG A 137 -5.18 -12.05 -4.72
CA ARG A 137 -5.49 -11.41 -3.43
C ARG A 137 -5.72 -12.46 -2.35
N HIS A 138 -5.38 -12.12 -1.12
CA HIS A 138 -5.53 -12.99 0.05
C HIS A 138 -6.89 -13.68 0.12
N GLU A 139 -7.99 -12.98 -0.18
CA GLU A 139 -9.35 -13.50 -0.11
C GLU A 139 -9.62 -14.64 -1.11
N LEU A 140 -8.90 -14.68 -2.22
CA LEU A 140 -9.08 -15.65 -3.31
C LEU A 140 -8.20 -16.90 -3.17
N ILE A 141 -7.26 -16.90 -2.23
CA ILE A 141 -6.39 -18.06 -1.96
C ILE A 141 -7.21 -19.13 -1.22
N PRO A 142 -7.19 -20.42 -1.62
CA PRO A 142 -7.86 -21.50 -0.90
C PRO A 142 -7.39 -21.61 0.57
N GLU A 143 -8.28 -21.96 1.49
CA GLU A 143 -7.95 -22.01 2.93
C GLU A 143 -6.86 -23.05 3.27
N ASN A 144 -6.85 -24.18 2.57
CA ASN A 144 -5.81 -25.20 2.76
C ASN A 144 -4.43 -24.66 2.39
N ASP A 145 -4.33 -23.91 1.28
CA ASP A 145 -3.08 -23.28 0.83
C ASP A 145 -2.66 -22.19 1.79
N LYS A 146 -3.60 -21.36 2.27
CA LYS A 146 -3.32 -20.35 3.32
C LYS A 146 -2.75 -20.98 4.58
N ALA A 147 -3.31 -22.11 5.03
CA ALA A 147 -2.82 -22.81 6.22
C ALA A 147 -1.37 -23.28 6.04
N PHE A 148 -1.07 -23.86 4.87
CA PHE A 148 0.30 -24.27 4.53
C PHE A 148 1.24 -23.08 4.45
N TYR A 149 0.90 -22.01 3.70
CA TYR A 149 1.75 -20.84 3.52
C TYR A 149 2.02 -20.10 4.85
N ARG A 150 1.03 -19.99 5.74
CA ARG A 150 1.22 -19.40 7.08
C ARG A 150 2.20 -20.18 7.95
N LYS A 151 2.28 -21.52 7.77
CA LYS A 151 3.21 -22.38 8.50
C LYS A 151 4.63 -22.29 7.91
N ARG A 152 4.74 -22.22 6.58
CA ARG A 152 6.02 -22.30 5.86
C ARG A 152 6.71 -20.93 5.74
N TYR A 153 5.96 -19.85 5.48
CA TYR A 153 6.48 -18.54 5.15
C TYR A 153 6.23 -17.52 6.25
N LYS A 154 7.31 -16.88 6.73
CA LYS A 154 7.24 -15.84 7.77
C LYS A 154 6.52 -14.60 7.27
N THR A 155 6.68 -14.26 5.98
CA THR A 155 6.10 -13.08 5.34
C THR A 155 4.60 -13.23 5.06
N PHE A 156 4.06 -14.47 5.01
CA PHE A 156 2.64 -14.70 4.74
C PHE A 156 1.79 -14.49 5.99
N LYS A 157 1.74 -13.22 6.45
CA LYS A 157 0.96 -12.77 7.62
C LYS A 157 -0.09 -11.72 7.20
N TYR A 158 -1.00 -11.44 8.10
CA TYR A 158 -2.11 -10.51 7.88
C TYR A 158 -2.93 -10.94 6.64
N ARG A 159 -3.17 -10.01 5.72
CA ARG A 159 -3.88 -10.25 4.45
C ARG A 159 -2.90 -10.17 3.27
N ALA A 160 -1.79 -10.89 3.38
CA ALA A 160 -0.76 -10.90 2.35
C ALA A 160 -1.27 -11.54 1.05
N ASP A 161 -1.03 -10.88 -0.07
CA ASP A 161 -1.29 -11.40 -1.40
C ASP A 161 -0.28 -12.49 -1.76
N LEU A 162 -0.62 -13.35 -2.73
CA LEU A 162 0.15 -14.56 -3.04
C LEU A 162 1.60 -14.28 -3.49
N TYR A 163 1.87 -13.14 -4.12
CA TYR A 163 3.23 -12.81 -4.57
C TYR A 163 4.22 -12.58 -3.40
N ILE A 164 3.75 -12.32 -2.19
CA ILE A 164 4.60 -12.10 -1.01
C ILE A 164 5.44 -13.34 -0.65
N PRO A 165 4.88 -14.54 -0.47
CA PRO A 165 5.69 -15.73 -0.24
C PRO A 165 6.53 -16.14 -1.46
N PHE A 166 6.18 -15.71 -2.69
CA PHE A 166 7.06 -15.87 -3.86
C PHE A 166 8.38 -15.13 -3.67
N PHE A 167 8.35 -13.89 -3.16
CA PHE A 167 9.59 -13.17 -2.81
C PHE A 167 10.41 -13.92 -1.77
N GLU A 168 9.80 -14.31 -0.63
CA GLU A 168 10.52 -14.99 0.45
C GLU A 168 11.23 -16.24 -0.06
N TYR A 169 10.49 -17.12 -0.73
CA TYR A 169 11.06 -18.37 -1.19
C TYR A 169 12.10 -18.18 -2.30
N SER A 170 11.87 -17.29 -3.23
CA SER A 170 12.86 -16.98 -4.27
C SER A 170 14.16 -16.40 -3.70
N LEU A 171 14.06 -15.51 -2.70
CA LEU A 171 15.26 -14.98 -2.02
C LEU A 171 16.03 -16.06 -1.24
N GLU A 172 15.34 -17.04 -0.64
CA GLU A 172 15.99 -18.20 -0.01
C GLU A 172 16.79 -19.03 -1.03
N LEU A 173 16.24 -19.19 -2.24
CA LEU A 173 16.83 -19.99 -3.33
C LEU A 173 17.99 -19.31 -4.08
N LEU A 174 18.29 -18.04 -3.82
CA LEU A 174 19.46 -17.37 -4.42
C LEU A 174 20.75 -17.92 -3.86
N LYS A 175 21.76 -18.09 -4.72
CA LYS A 175 23.17 -18.21 -4.31
C LYS A 175 23.66 -16.92 -3.62
N PRO A 176 24.77 -16.96 -2.86
CA PRO A 176 25.47 -15.72 -2.49
C PRO A 176 25.75 -14.89 -3.75
N ASP A 177 25.53 -13.58 -3.66
CA ASP A 177 25.61 -12.58 -4.74
C ASP A 177 24.59 -12.76 -5.89
N GLY A 178 23.74 -13.77 -5.83
CA GLY A 178 22.65 -13.99 -6.79
C GLY A 178 21.64 -12.85 -6.80
N LEU A 179 20.98 -12.67 -7.95
CA LEU A 179 20.07 -11.55 -8.23
C LEU A 179 18.64 -12.03 -8.45
N LEU A 180 17.69 -11.31 -7.87
CA LEU A 180 16.26 -11.44 -8.12
C LEU A 180 15.75 -10.16 -8.76
N SER A 181 14.95 -10.26 -9.82
CA SER A 181 14.19 -9.12 -10.34
C SER A 181 12.74 -9.53 -10.66
N PHE A 182 11.80 -8.95 -9.94
CA PHE A 182 10.36 -9.21 -10.06
C PHE A 182 9.60 -7.98 -10.49
N ILE A 183 8.61 -8.17 -11.37
CA ILE A 183 7.55 -7.19 -11.58
C ILE A 183 6.31 -7.64 -10.79
N CYS A 184 5.83 -6.81 -9.87
CA CYS A 184 4.62 -7.09 -9.10
C CYS A 184 3.97 -5.79 -8.63
N SER A 185 2.87 -5.88 -7.86
CA SER A 185 2.23 -4.70 -7.26
C SER A 185 3.17 -3.99 -6.28
N ASN A 186 3.24 -2.65 -6.37
CA ASN A 186 4.05 -1.81 -5.46
C ASN A 186 3.48 -1.75 -4.03
N ARG A 187 2.29 -2.30 -3.78
CA ARG A 187 1.59 -2.16 -2.48
C ARG A 187 2.35 -2.75 -1.30
N TRP A 188 3.16 -3.79 -1.53
CA TRP A 188 3.98 -4.37 -0.46
C TRP A 188 5.05 -3.42 0.07
N LEU A 189 5.45 -2.43 -0.71
CA LEU A 189 6.45 -1.42 -0.31
C LEU A 189 5.94 -0.55 0.86
N ASN A 190 4.61 -0.37 1.00
CA ASN A 190 4.02 0.53 1.98
C ASN A 190 2.98 -0.12 2.91
N ASN A 191 2.31 -1.20 2.46
CA ASN A 191 1.21 -1.78 3.22
C ASN A 191 1.67 -2.65 4.38
N GLN A 192 0.80 -2.82 5.39
CA GLN A 192 1.04 -3.63 6.59
C GLN A 192 1.45 -5.07 6.27
N TYR A 193 0.86 -5.69 5.26
CA TYR A 193 1.18 -7.08 4.91
C TYR A 193 2.60 -7.24 4.31
N GLY A 194 3.18 -6.19 3.74
CA GLY A 194 4.56 -6.18 3.24
C GLY A 194 5.62 -5.96 4.32
N LYS A 195 5.22 -5.63 5.54
CA LYS A 195 6.15 -5.25 6.63
C LYS A 195 7.26 -6.28 6.87
N ILE A 196 6.88 -7.54 7.05
CA ILE A 196 7.86 -8.61 7.36
C ILE A 196 8.81 -8.86 6.18
N LEU A 197 8.31 -8.78 4.93
CA LEU A 197 9.15 -8.88 3.75
C LEU A 197 10.16 -7.72 3.68
N ARG A 198 9.73 -6.48 3.94
CA ARG A 198 10.62 -5.32 4.00
C ARG A 198 11.69 -5.45 5.09
N GLU A 199 11.31 -5.92 6.29
CA GLU A 199 12.25 -6.22 7.39
C GLU A 199 13.28 -7.27 6.96
N GLN A 200 12.84 -8.33 6.31
CA GLN A 200 13.71 -9.41 5.84
C GLN A 200 14.69 -8.91 4.77
N ILE A 201 14.20 -8.15 3.78
CA ILE A 201 15.06 -7.57 2.74
C ILE A 201 16.06 -6.59 3.36
N SER A 202 15.62 -5.68 4.21
CA SER A 202 16.50 -4.67 4.83
C SER A 202 17.57 -5.28 5.73
N SER A 203 17.36 -6.47 6.30
CA SER A 203 18.29 -7.10 7.23
C SER A 203 19.20 -8.16 6.61
N LEU A 204 18.75 -8.86 5.56
CA LEU A 204 19.44 -10.04 5.02
C LEU A 204 19.88 -9.90 3.55
N TYR A 205 19.35 -8.91 2.84
CA TYR A 205 19.57 -8.73 1.40
C TYR A 205 19.93 -7.28 1.08
N ASN A 206 20.34 -7.04 -0.16
CA ASN A 206 20.60 -5.73 -0.70
C ASN A 206 19.53 -5.35 -1.72
N LEU A 207 18.71 -4.35 -1.40
CA LEU A 207 17.83 -3.74 -2.38
C LEU A 207 18.67 -2.87 -3.32
N ILE A 208 18.75 -3.25 -4.60
CA ILE A 208 19.56 -2.55 -5.60
C ILE A 208 18.75 -1.48 -6.30
N LYS A 209 17.57 -1.84 -6.79
CA LYS A 209 16.78 -0.96 -7.65
C LYS A 209 15.28 -1.14 -7.46
N VAL A 210 14.56 -0.04 -7.53
CA VAL A 210 13.09 0.01 -7.56
C VAL A 210 12.65 0.92 -8.70
N LEU A 211 11.90 0.38 -9.65
CA LEU A 211 11.25 1.12 -10.73
C LEU A 211 9.74 1.06 -10.54
N ASN A 212 9.15 2.17 -10.10
CA ASN A 212 7.70 2.32 -9.95
C ASN A 212 7.07 2.79 -11.27
N ILE A 213 6.22 1.96 -11.85
CA ILE A 213 5.57 2.17 -13.15
C ILE A 213 4.04 2.08 -13.05
N GLU A 214 3.51 2.57 -11.94
CA GLU A 214 2.08 2.45 -11.57
C GLU A 214 1.12 2.97 -12.64
N LYS A 215 1.50 4.05 -13.36
CA LYS A 215 0.65 4.70 -14.37
C LYS A 215 0.85 4.15 -15.78
N SER A 216 1.84 3.30 -15.97
CA SER A 216 2.20 2.74 -17.26
C SER A 216 1.44 1.44 -17.53
N SER A 217 1.43 1.00 -18.78
CA SER A 217 0.84 -0.28 -19.20
C SER A 217 1.95 -1.29 -19.56
N PRO A 218 2.59 -1.93 -18.54
CA PRO A 218 3.67 -2.89 -18.77
C PRO A 218 3.16 -4.26 -19.22
N PHE A 219 1.85 -4.41 -19.36
CA PHE A 219 1.17 -5.63 -19.70
C PHE A 219 0.39 -5.48 -21.01
N ASP A 220 0.21 -6.58 -21.73
CA ASP A 220 -0.54 -6.60 -22.98
C ASP A 220 -2.05 -6.37 -22.78
N GLU A 221 -2.56 -6.57 -21.57
CA GLU A 221 -3.96 -6.32 -21.20
C GLU A 221 -4.05 -5.27 -20.07
N ALA A 222 -5.14 -4.50 -20.03
CA ALA A 222 -5.38 -3.52 -18.98
C ALA A 222 -5.66 -4.21 -17.62
N VAL A 223 -4.70 -4.15 -16.72
CA VAL A 223 -4.78 -4.72 -15.36
C VAL A 223 -4.67 -3.61 -14.31
N THR A 224 -5.53 -3.64 -13.30
CA THR A 224 -5.45 -2.72 -12.15
C THR A 224 -4.39 -3.25 -11.16
N ALA A 225 -3.11 -3.18 -11.50
CA ALA A 225 -2.07 -3.90 -10.77
C ALA A 225 -1.00 -3.04 -10.08
N TYR A 226 -0.97 -1.72 -10.25
CA TYR A 226 0.08 -0.84 -9.68
C TYR A 226 1.51 -1.41 -9.81
N PRO A 227 1.99 -1.67 -11.03
CA PRO A 227 3.20 -2.43 -11.26
C PRO A 227 4.46 -1.71 -10.81
N CYS A 228 5.39 -2.49 -10.25
CA CYS A 228 6.72 -2.06 -9.82
C CYS A 228 7.72 -3.17 -10.11
N ILE A 229 8.89 -2.82 -10.68
CA ILE A 229 10.01 -3.73 -10.85
C ILE A 229 10.98 -3.51 -9.68
N THR A 230 11.34 -4.61 -9.01
CA THR A 230 12.22 -4.57 -7.85
C THR A 230 13.38 -5.53 -8.06
N THR A 231 14.62 -5.04 -7.98
CA THR A 231 15.85 -5.84 -8.09
C THR A 231 16.54 -5.93 -6.73
N ILE A 232 16.80 -7.17 -6.28
CA ILE A 232 17.35 -7.49 -4.96
C ILE A 232 18.53 -8.47 -5.16
N GLN A 233 19.61 -8.28 -4.41
CA GLN A 233 20.77 -9.17 -4.39
C GLN A 233 20.91 -9.84 -3.03
N LYS A 234 21.34 -11.09 -3.02
CA LYS A 234 21.72 -11.81 -1.79
C LYS A 234 23.16 -11.45 -1.39
N SER A 235 23.34 -10.21 -0.97
CA SER A 235 24.62 -9.65 -0.54
C SER A 235 24.44 -8.71 0.64
N LYS A 236 25.55 -8.20 1.16
CA LYS A 236 25.50 -7.15 2.19
C LYS A 236 24.78 -5.92 1.67
N ARG A 237 23.94 -5.36 2.49
CA ARG A 237 23.16 -4.18 2.19
C ARG A 237 24.05 -2.97 1.86
N SER A 238 23.76 -2.27 0.77
CA SER A 238 24.35 -0.98 0.42
C SER A 238 23.67 0.17 1.18
N GLU A 239 24.33 1.31 1.28
CA GLU A 239 23.73 2.52 1.90
C GLU A 239 22.67 3.17 0.99
N LYS A 240 22.79 2.96 -0.32
CA LYS A 240 21.93 3.58 -1.33
C LYS A 240 21.23 2.54 -2.19
N VAL A 241 20.08 2.91 -2.72
CA VAL A 241 19.28 2.18 -3.70
C VAL A 241 18.93 3.11 -4.87
N LEU A 242 18.88 2.58 -6.07
CA LEU A 242 18.42 3.30 -7.26
C LEU A 242 16.90 3.29 -7.32
N PHE A 243 16.30 4.46 -7.33
CA PHE A 243 14.84 4.62 -7.46
C PHE A 243 14.49 5.41 -8.70
N CYS A 244 13.46 4.95 -9.42
CA CYS A 244 12.84 5.68 -10.53
C CYS A 244 11.33 5.54 -10.45
N GLU A 245 10.62 6.62 -10.66
CA GLU A 245 9.18 6.64 -10.92
C GLU A 245 8.94 7.10 -12.35
N ASP A 246 8.35 6.25 -13.18
CA ASP A 246 7.91 6.62 -14.53
C ASP A 246 6.38 6.68 -14.58
N ASN A 247 5.88 7.86 -14.93
CA ASN A 247 4.46 8.17 -15.04
C ASN A 247 3.97 8.20 -16.49
N SER A 248 4.83 7.84 -17.48
CA SER A 248 4.48 7.78 -18.89
C SER A 248 3.50 6.63 -19.17
N LYS A 249 2.63 6.79 -20.16
CA LYS A 249 1.75 5.69 -20.60
C LYS A 249 2.53 4.53 -21.22
N GLN A 250 3.62 4.86 -21.92
CA GLN A 250 4.53 3.90 -22.54
C GLN A 250 5.94 4.15 -22.02
N ILE A 251 6.55 3.13 -21.43
CA ILE A 251 7.85 3.22 -20.78
C ILE A 251 8.95 3.17 -21.84
N ASP A 252 9.87 4.11 -21.80
CA ASP A 252 11.13 4.05 -22.52
C ASP A 252 12.26 3.61 -21.55
N PHE A 253 12.52 2.32 -21.52
CA PHE A 253 13.51 1.72 -20.63
C PHE A 253 14.95 2.24 -20.85
N ASN A 254 15.25 2.78 -22.07
CA ASN A 254 16.59 3.31 -22.37
C ASN A 254 16.81 4.72 -21.79
N ASN A 255 15.75 5.45 -21.50
CA ASN A 255 15.80 6.83 -21.02
C ASN A 255 15.34 7.01 -19.57
N LEU A 256 15.25 5.92 -18.79
CA LEU A 256 14.89 5.99 -17.37
C LEU A 256 15.94 6.75 -16.55
N LYS A 257 15.48 7.68 -15.72
CA LYS A 257 16.33 8.47 -14.84
C LYS A 257 16.22 7.94 -13.41
N PHE A 258 17.19 7.13 -13.02
CA PHE A 258 17.29 6.66 -11.65
C PHE A 258 17.97 7.71 -10.75
N THR A 259 17.44 7.86 -9.56
CA THR A 259 18.00 8.70 -8.50
C THR A 259 18.50 7.79 -7.38
N GLU A 260 19.70 8.06 -6.87
CA GLU A 260 20.18 7.40 -5.66
C GLU A 260 19.43 7.96 -4.45
N VAL A 261 18.79 7.07 -3.69
CA VAL A 261 18.13 7.40 -2.42
C VAL A 261 18.71 6.54 -1.30
N GLU A 262 18.54 6.95 -0.04
CA GLU A 262 18.98 6.14 1.09
C GLU A 262 18.25 4.79 1.08
N ASN A 263 19.01 3.70 1.18
CA ASN A 263 18.44 2.36 1.25
C ASN A 263 17.63 2.24 2.55
N PRO A 264 16.34 1.91 2.49
CA PRO A 264 15.45 1.99 3.66
C PRO A 264 15.85 0.99 4.75
N LYS A 265 15.93 1.46 5.98
CA LYS A 265 16.21 0.69 7.19
C LYS A 265 14.91 0.20 7.81
N SER A 266 14.83 -1.09 8.14
CA SER A 266 13.67 -1.70 8.85
C SER A 266 12.31 -1.62 8.12
N ASN A 267 11.26 -1.11 8.80
CA ASN A 267 9.86 -1.28 8.42
C ASN A 267 9.33 -0.19 7.48
N SER A 268 9.96 0.99 7.46
CA SER A 268 9.47 2.13 6.71
C SER A 268 10.29 2.30 5.44
N TRP A 269 9.64 2.07 4.31
CA TRP A 269 10.20 2.30 2.98
C TRP A 269 9.57 3.54 2.32
N GLU A 270 8.95 4.39 3.13
CA GLU A 270 8.30 5.63 2.71
C GLU A 270 9.27 6.57 2.00
N ASN A 271 10.52 6.60 2.47
CA ASN A 271 11.58 7.44 1.89
C ASN A 271 11.92 7.10 0.44
N LEU A 272 11.60 5.88 -0.04
CA LEU A 272 11.78 5.52 -1.46
C LEU A 272 10.89 6.36 -2.39
N PHE A 273 9.70 6.74 -1.93
CA PHE A 273 8.73 7.50 -2.73
C PHE A 273 8.81 9.00 -2.49
N LEU A 274 9.46 9.39 -1.40
CA LEU A 274 9.71 10.79 -1.10
C LEU A 274 11.03 11.16 -1.77
N HIS A 275 10.97 11.68 -3.00
CA HIS A 275 12.12 12.21 -3.75
C HIS A 275 12.78 13.43 -3.09
N TYR A 276 12.79 13.44 -1.76
CA TYR A 276 13.37 14.50 -0.96
C TYR A 276 14.65 13.98 -0.32
N ASN A 277 15.76 14.67 -0.55
CA ASN A 277 16.80 14.74 0.47
C ASN A 277 16.14 15.39 1.70
N ILE A 278 15.43 14.55 2.49
CA ILE A 278 14.75 15.02 3.68
C ILE A 278 15.86 15.42 4.65
N ASN A 279 16.06 16.71 4.79
CA ASN A 279 16.64 17.23 6.01
C ASN A 279 15.64 16.83 7.12
N HIS A 280 15.91 15.70 7.81
CA HIS A 280 15.01 15.08 8.80
C HIS A 280 14.61 16.04 9.93
N SER A 281 15.30 17.18 10.08
CA SER A 281 14.97 18.23 11.02
C SER A 281 13.90 19.21 10.50
N ALA A 282 13.66 19.28 9.20
CA ALA A 282 12.73 20.24 8.59
C ALA A 282 11.30 19.66 8.43
N LEU A 283 11.16 18.36 8.24
CA LEU A 283 9.87 17.67 8.13
C LEU A 283 9.70 16.68 9.27
N ILE A 284 8.61 16.81 10.03
CA ILE A 284 8.33 16.00 11.21
C ILE A 284 6.92 15.42 11.11
N GLY A 285 6.69 14.28 11.77
CA GLY A 285 5.36 13.68 11.85
C GLY A 285 4.36 14.57 12.60
N ILE A 286 3.08 14.43 12.27
CA ILE A 286 2.02 15.23 12.91
C ILE A 286 2.00 14.99 14.42
N GLU A 287 2.01 13.73 14.86
CA GLU A 287 1.97 13.39 16.29
C GLU A 287 3.26 13.78 17.03
N GLU A 288 4.41 13.79 16.33
CA GLU A 288 5.70 14.27 16.87
C GLU A 288 5.69 15.78 17.21
N GLN A 289 4.72 16.53 16.69
CA GLN A 289 4.53 17.97 16.97
C GLN A 289 3.46 18.27 18.02
N GLY A 290 3.04 17.23 18.78
CA GLY A 290 2.10 17.37 19.90
C GLY A 290 0.63 17.34 19.50
N PHE A 291 0.30 16.91 18.29
CA PHE A 291 -1.07 16.64 17.86
C PHE A 291 -1.45 15.20 18.15
N GLU A 292 -2.74 14.92 18.40
CA GLU A 292 -3.27 13.57 18.55
C GLU A 292 -4.21 13.22 17.38
N ILE A 293 -3.93 12.13 16.67
CA ILE A 293 -4.75 11.66 15.56
C ILE A 293 -5.69 10.55 16.02
N GLY A 294 -6.98 10.68 15.69
CA GLY A 294 -7.97 9.68 16.00
C GLY A 294 -9.05 9.52 14.93
N ILE A 295 -9.93 8.55 15.17
CA ILE A 295 -11.15 8.33 14.40
C ILE A 295 -12.34 8.51 15.33
N GLY A 296 -13.44 9.05 14.80
CA GLY A 296 -14.67 9.23 15.55
C GLY A 296 -15.32 7.90 15.96
N VAL A 297 -16.31 7.95 16.82
CA VAL A 297 -16.92 6.78 17.45
C VAL A 297 -17.70 5.91 16.47
N ALA A 298 -17.41 4.62 16.46
CA ALA A 298 -18.25 3.58 15.87
C ALA A 298 -19.17 2.98 16.95
N THR A 299 -20.48 3.11 16.76
CA THR A 299 -21.46 2.64 17.73
C THR A 299 -21.82 1.17 17.55
N GLY A 300 -21.79 0.68 16.31
CA GLY A 300 -22.27 -0.65 15.92
C GLY A 300 -23.81 -0.76 15.86
N ALA A 301 -24.52 0.33 16.15
CA ALA A 301 -25.97 0.45 15.97
C ALA A 301 -26.35 1.94 15.92
N ASP A 302 -25.93 2.65 14.89
CA ASP A 302 -26.17 4.09 14.76
C ASP A 302 -27.66 4.45 14.89
N LYS A 303 -28.57 3.60 14.38
CA LYS A 303 -30.01 3.80 14.50
C LYS A 303 -30.49 3.85 15.96
N VAL A 304 -29.76 3.25 16.89
CA VAL A 304 -30.07 3.25 18.32
C VAL A 304 -29.29 4.32 19.07
N PHE A 305 -27.97 4.43 18.82
CA PHE A 305 -27.12 5.34 19.58
C PHE A 305 -27.10 6.78 19.07
N ILE A 306 -27.57 7.04 17.85
CA ILE A 306 -27.58 8.38 17.26
C ILE A 306 -29.01 8.77 16.92
N LYS A 307 -29.48 9.81 17.58
CA LYS A 307 -30.87 10.29 17.48
C LYS A 307 -30.90 11.79 17.20
N ASN A 308 -31.93 12.22 16.45
CA ASN A 308 -32.22 13.64 16.35
C ASN A 308 -32.82 14.15 17.68
N LYS A 309 -32.70 15.45 17.90
CA LYS A 309 -33.18 16.09 19.13
C LYS A 309 -34.62 15.72 19.49
N SER A 310 -35.50 15.64 18.49
CA SER A 310 -36.91 15.26 18.68
C SER A 310 -37.14 13.81 19.11
N GLU A 311 -36.15 12.93 18.94
CA GLU A 311 -36.24 11.50 19.23
C GLU A 311 -35.64 11.11 20.59
N LEU A 312 -35.11 12.07 21.34
CA LEU A 312 -34.38 11.79 22.62
C LEU A 312 -35.32 11.37 23.78
N ASN A 313 -36.60 11.56 23.63
CA ASN A 313 -37.68 11.05 24.55
C ASN A 313 -37.37 11.18 26.04
N GLY A 314 -36.83 12.33 26.47
CA GLY A 314 -36.53 12.59 27.89
C GLY A 314 -35.25 11.97 28.43
N ILE A 315 -34.43 11.29 27.60
CA ILE A 315 -33.12 10.75 28.03
C ILE A 315 -32.35 11.85 28.76
N GLU A 316 -31.71 11.48 29.85
CA GLU A 316 -30.98 12.41 30.74
C GLU A 316 -29.94 13.21 29.95
N LYS A 317 -29.95 14.54 30.12
CA LYS A 317 -29.06 15.48 29.38
C LYS A 317 -27.58 15.12 29.51
N SER A 318 -27.18 14.54 30.64
CA SER A 318 -25.81 14.08 30.88
C SER A 318 -25.42 12.86 30.03
N ARG A 319 -26.41 12.18 29.44
CA ARG A 319 -26.21 10.96 28.62
C ARG A 319 -26.29 11.24 27.11
N VAL A 320 -26.41 12.47 26.70
CA VAL A 320 -26.49 12.83 25.27
C VAL A 320 -25.40 13.85 24.93
N LEU A 321 -24.67 13.58 23.86
CA LEU A 321 -23.58 14.42 23.36
C LEU A 321 -23.92 14.88 21.94
N PRO A 322 -23.79 16.16 21.59
CA PRO A 322 -23.94 16.57 20.19
C PRO A 322 -22.88 15.89 19.32
N ILE A 323 -23.33 15.19 18.26
CA ILE A 323 -22.44 14.46 17.37
C ILE A 323 -22.42 15.10 15.98
N ILE A 324 -21.23 15.13 15.37
CA ILE A 324 -21.01 15.59 14.01
C ILE A 324 -20.64 14.41 13.10
N LYS A 325 -21.22 14.40 11.90
CA LYS A 325 -20.98 13.39 10.84
C LYS A 325 -20.34 14.03 9.62
N SER A 326 -19.73 13.24 8.74
CA SER A 326 -19.22 13.73 7.45
C SER A 326 -20.31 14.37 6.57
N THR A 327 -21.57 13.97 6.75
CA THR A 327 -22.72 14.54 6.05
C THR A 327 -23.01 16.00 6.45
N ASP A 328 -22.58 16.43 7.63
CA ASP A 328 -22.71 17.79 8.12
C ASP A 328 -21.66 18.75 7.53
N LEU A 329 -20.62 18.17 6.89
CA LEU A 329 -19.49 18.85 6.27
C LEU A 329 -19.50 18.58 4.76
N LYS A 330 -20.34 19.29 4.01
CA LYS A 330 -20.46 19.17 2.55
C LYS A 330 -20.22 20.49 1.85
N ASN A 331 -19.61 20.43 0.66
CA ASN A 331 -19.42 21.60 -0.21
C ASN A 331 -18.74 22.78 0.49
N ASN A 332 -17.74 22.51 1.33
CA ASN A 332 -17.02 23.50 2.14
C ASN A 332 -17.91 24.29 3.13
N THR A 333 -19.07 23.76 3.46
CA THR A 333 -20.00 24.36 4.42
C THR A 333 -20.25 23.41 5.58
N PHE A 334 -20.52 24.00 6.73
CA PHE A 334 -20.95 23.28 7.93
C PHE A 334 -22.44 23.51 8.14
N LYS A 335 -23.21 22.44 8.21
CA LYS A 335 -24.64 22.46 8.57
C LYS A 335 -24.95 21.29 9.49
N TRP A 336 -24.95 21.55 10.79
CA TRP A 336 -25.26 20.51 11.77
C TRP A 336 -26.73 20.07 11.67
N THR A 337 -26.92 18.75 11.65
CA THR A 337 -28.23 18.09 11.50
C THR A 337 -28.92 17.81 12.84
N GLU A 338 -28.48 18.42 13.93
CA GLU A 338 -29.02 18.26 15.29
C GLU A 338 -29.08 16.81 15.77
N ASN A 339 -28.09 16.00 15.39
CA ASN A 339 -27.95 14.65 15.88
C ASN A 339 -27.16 14.63 17.21
N TYR A 340 -27.58 13.71 18.07
CA TYR A 340 -26.97 13.47 19.39
C TYR A 340 -26.57 12.01 19.53
N LEU A 341 -25.43 11.78 20.15
CA LEU A 341 -24.90 10.49 20.54
C LEU A 341 -25.40 10.15 21.96
N ILE A 342 -26.07 9.03 22.10
CA ILE A 342 -26.45 8.49 23.40
C ILE A 342 -25.22 7.80 24.00
N ASN A 343 -24.76 8.31 25.14
CA ASN A 343 -23.54 7.86 25.82
C ASN A 343 -23.86 6.89 26.97
N PRO A 344 -23.57 5.58 26.82
CA PRO A 344 -23.76 4.60 27.88
C PRO A 344 -22.61 4.52 28.87
N TYR A 345 -21.66 5.48 28.85
CA TYR A 345 -20.50 5.44 29.73
C TYR A 345 -20.51 6.57 30.75
N ASP A 346 -20.06 6.25 31.97
CA ASP A 346 -19.79 7.19 33.03
C ASP A 346 -18.35 7.00 33.50
N ASN A 347 -17.58 8.09 33.61
CA ASN A 347 -16.14 8.05 33.97
C ASN A 347 -15.34 6.98 33.22
N GLY A 348 -15.72 6.75 31.95
CA GLY A 348 -15.06 5.80 31.08
C GLY A 348 -15.42 4.32 31.30
N GLU A 349 -16.34 3.97 32.18
CA GLU A 349 -16.94 2.64 32.34
C GLU A 349 -18.43 2.67 31.94
N LEU A 350 -19.02 1.48 31.65
CA LEU A 350 -20.45 1.42 31.39
C LEU A 350 -21.21 1.91 32.62
N CYS A 351 -22.13 2.86 32.43
CA CYS A 351 -22.94 3.37 33.51
C CYS A 351 -23.90 2.30 34.05
N ASP A 352 -24.20 2.39 35.31
CA ASP A 352 -25.32 1.64 35.90
C ASP A 352 -26.64 2.30 35.45
N LEU A 353 -27.43 1.54 34.69
CA LEU A 353 -28.69 2.03 34.14
C LEU A 353 -29.73 2.37 35.19
N GLU A 354 -29.62 1.81 36.44
CA GLU A 354 -30.53 2.13 37.54
C GLU A 354 -30.45 3.61 37.94
N HIS A 355 -29.31 4.25 37.72
CA HIS A 355 -29.14 5.69 37.96
C HIS A 355 -29.70 6.59 36.85
N TYR A 356 -30.12 6.01 35.75
CA TYR A 356 -30.61 6.74 34.56
C TYR A 356 -31.91 6.12 34.03
N PRO A 357 -33.06 6.35 34.67
CA PRO A 357 -34.32 5.65 34.38
C PRO A 357 -34.82 5.81 32.96
N HIS A 358 -34.64 7.00 32.35
CA HIS A 358 -35.06 7.23 30.96
C HIS A 358 -34.13 6.54 29.97
N LEU A 359 -32.82 6.56 30.19
CA LEU A 359 -31.85 5.82 29.42
C LEU A 359 -32.06 4.32 29.54
N GLN A 360 -32.38 3.83 30.73
CA GLN A 360 -32.70 2.41 31.01
C GLN A 360 -33.91 1.96 30.19
N THR A 361 -35.00 2.70 30.27
CA THR A 361 -36.21 2.44 29.47
C THR A 361 -35.87 2.41 27.98
N TYR A 362 -35.19 3.43 27.50
CA TYR A 362 -34.78 3.53 26.10
C TYR A 362 -33.95 2.34 25.63
N PHE A 363 -32.96 1.92 26.40
CA PHE A 363 -32.14 0.76 26.03
C PHE A 363 -32.93 -0.56 26.10
N ASN A 364 -33.83 -0.71 27.08
CA ASN A 364 -34.70 -1.89 27.18
C ASN A 364 -35.62 -2.02 25.96
N ASP A 365 -36.19 -0.93 25.47
CA ASP A 365 -37.02 -0.91 24.25
C ASP A 365 -36.20 -1.34 23.02
N ASN A 366 -34.90 -1.06 23.00
CA ASN A 366 -33.99 -1.40 21.90
C ASN A 366 -33.17 -2.67 22.15
N LYS A 367 -33.42 -3.40 23.24
CA LYS A 367 -32.59 -4.52 23.71
C LYS A 367 -32.43 -5.64 22.67
N GLN A 368 -33.51 -6.02 22.00
CA GLN A 368 -33.44 -7.07 20.98
C GLN A 368 -32.48 -6.70 19.85
N THR A 369 -32.55 -5.47 19.33
CA THR A 369 -31.65 -4.96 18.30
C THR A 369 -30.22 -4.94 18.77
N LEU A 370 -29.97 -4.52 20.00
CA LEU A 370 -28.62 -4.42 20.56
C LEU A 370 -27.99 -5.80 20.82
N LEU A 371 -28.76 -6.80 21.24
CA LEU A 371 -28.30 -8.17 21.49
C LEU A 371 -27.89 -8.90 20.19
N GLN A 372 -28.41 -8.54 19.05
CA GLN A 372 -28.05 -9.15 17.76
C GLN A 372 -26.62 -8.78 17.31
N ARG A 373 -26.02 -7.72 17.85
CA ARG A 373 -24.69 -7.24 17.47
C ARG A 373 -23.61 -8.21 17.93
N HIS A 374 -22.54 -8.32 17.13
CA HIS A 374 -21.37 -9.15 17.45
C HIS A 374 -20.74 -8.77 18.80
N THR A 375 -20.70 -7.48 19.13
CA THR A 375 -20.19 -6.99 20.42
C THR A 375 -20.98 -7.49 21.61
N ALA A 376 -22.31 -7.54 21.51
CA ALA A 376 -23.19 -8.04 22.56
C ALA A 376 -23.13 -9.58 22.67
N LYS A 377 -23.00 -10.29 21.56
CA LYS A 377 -22.81 -11.75 21.55
C LYS A 377 -21.54 -12.18 22.29
N LYS A 378 -20.46 -11.39 22.18
CA LYS A 378 -19.20 -11.64 22.90
C LYS A 378 -19.27 -11.30 24.40
N THR A 379 -20.06 -10.32 24.79
CA THR A 379 -20.20 -9.84 26.18
C THR A 379 -21.67 -9.54 26.48
N PRO A 380 -22.50 -10.58 26.72
CA PRO A 380 -23.96 -10.41 26.88
C PRO A 380 -24.38 -9.52 28.06
N ASN A 381 -23.62 -9.52 29.14
CA ASN A 381 -23.84 -8.64 30.30
C ASN A 381 -23.53 -7.16 30.04
N LYS A 382 -22.82 -6.84 28.93
CA LYS A 382 -22.51 -5.47 28.47
C LYS A 382 -23.19 -5.13 27.16
N TRP A 383 -24.39 -5.62 26.96
CA TRP A 383 -25.13 -5.60 25.70
C TRP A 383 -25.43 -4.19 25.16
N TYR A 384 -25.45 -3.15 26.01
CA TYR A 384 -25.68 -1.76 25.65
C TYR A 384 -24.41 -0.96 25.38
N LYS A 385 -23.22 -1.58 25.36
CA LYS A 385 -21.97 -0.90 25.00
C LYS A 385 -21.91 -0.61 23.48
N THR A 386 -21.20 0.45 23.10
CA THR A 386 -20.81 0.74 21.72
C THR A 386 -19.60 -0.11 21.28
N ILE A 387 -19.25 -0.11 19.98
CA ILE A 387 -18.00 -0.75 19.51
C ILE A 387 -16.81 -0.02 20.13
N ASP A 388 -16.71 1.29 19.89
CA ASP A 388 -15.67 2.12 20.50
C ASP A 388 -16.18 2.74 21.80
N LYS A 389 -15.27 2.85 22.78
CA LYS A 389 -15.57 3.52 24.04
C LYS A 389 -15.69 5.03 23.82
N ILE A 390 -16.76 5.63 24.33
CA ILE A 390 -16.97 7.07 24.28
C ILE A 390 -16.14 7.74 25.38
N LYS A 391 -15.33 8.73 24.98
CA LYS A 391 -14.48 9.53 25.86
C LYS A 391 -15.04 10.96 25.93
N PRO A 392 -15.84 11.30 26.96
CA PRO A 392 -16.52 12.59 27.01
C PRO A 392 -15.59 13.80 26.90
N GLU A 393 -14.35 13.68 27.37
CA GLU A 393 -13.32 14.71 27.29
C GLU A 393 -12.97 15.12 25.84
N LEU A 394 -13.18 14.24 24.86
CA LEU A 394 -12.98 14.57 23.46
C LEU A 394 -13.98 15.61 22.97
N LEU A 395 -15.17 15.70 23.58
CA LEU A 395 -16.18 16.70 23.22
C LEU A 395 -15.62 18.11 23.33
N SER A 396 -15.00 18.45 24.46
CA SER A 396 -14.52 19.80 24.77
C SER A 396 -13.17 20.15 24.12
N LYS A 397 -12.42 19.16 23.60
CA LYS A 397 -11.14 19.43 22.93
C LYS A 397 -11.36 20.08 21.57
N PRO A 398 -10.65 21.16 21.23
CA PRO A 398 -10.58 21.68 19.86
C PRO A 398 -10.03 20.61 18.92
N LYS A 399 -10.64 20.47 17.74
CA LYS A 399 -10.24 19.42 16.79
C LYS A 399 -10.44 19.82 15.34
N LEU A 400 -9.50 19.46 14.51
CA LEU A 400 -9.60 19.49 13.06
C LEU A 400 -10.32 18.21 12.61
N LEU A 401 -11.39 18.36 11.82
CA LEU A 401 -12.23 17.27 11.34
C LEU A 401 -11.95 16.99 9.86
N LEU A 402 -11.67 15.73 9.55
CA LEU A 402 -11.29 15.26 8.23
C LEU A 402 -12.28 14.18 7.76
N PRO A 403 -13.13 14.48 6.75
CA PRO A 403 -13.96 13.45 6.11
C PRO A 403 -13.09 12.39 5.43
N ASP A 404 -13.51 11.13 5.49
CA ASP A 404 -12.79 10.01 4.86
C ASP A 404 -12.65 10.21 3.33
N LEU A 405 -13.65 10.79 2.68
CA LEU A 405 -13.65 11.13 1.26
C LEU A 405 -13.51 12.64 1.08
N THR A 406 -12.40 13.07 0.52
CA THR A 406 -12.11 14.49 0.29
C THR A 406 -12.82 15.04 -0.96
N GLY A 407 -14.14 15.17 -0.89
CA GLY A 407 -14.87 16.04 -1.84
C GLY A 407 -14.79 17.52 -1.47
N ASN A 408 -14.33 17.84 -0.24
CA ASN A 408 -14.20 19.19 0.27
C ASN A 408 -12.77 19.70 0.05
N LYS A 409 -12.67 20.96 -0.39
CA LYS A 409 -11.38 21.66 -0.53
C LYS A 409 -10.85 22.16 0.81
N PHE A 410 -11.72 22.25 1.84
CA PHE A 410 -11.39 22.81 3.16
C PHE A 410 -11.71 21.86 4.29
N LEU A 411 -10.85 21.87 5.31
CA LEU A 411 -10.99 21.11 6.54
C LEU A 411 -11.65 21.99 7.61
N PHE A 412 -12.49 21.40 8.44
CA PHE A 412 -13.29 22.12 9.41
C PHE A 412 -12.69 21.98 10.83
N ILE A 413 -12.60 23.09 11.57
CA ILE A 413 -12.17 23.10 12.98
C ILE A 413 -13.39 23.24 13.89
N ASP A 414 -13.60 22.24 14.74
CA ASP A 414 -14.55 22.28 15.85
C ASP A 414 -13.86 22.80 17.12
N ASN A 415 -14.43 23.83 17.72
CA ASN A 415 -13.93 24.47 18.94
C ASN A 415 -14.43 23.77 20.22
N GLY A 416 -14.58 22.45 20.19
CA GLY A 416 -15.02 21.68 21.35
C GLY A 416 -16.54 21.66 21.55
N LYS A 417 -17.32 21.62 20.48
CA LYS A 417 -18.79 21.58 20.54
C LYS A 417 -19.38 20.22 20.18
N PHE A 418 -18.65 19.41 19.40
CA PHE A 418 -19.18 18.20 18.83
C PHE A 418 -18.31 16.98 19.09
N TYR A 419 -18.95 15.84 19.27
CA TYR A 419 -18.29 14.53 19.28
C TYR A 419 -18.20 13.99 17.85
N PRO A 420 -17.02 13.53 17.36
CA PRO A 420 -16.90 13.05 15.98
C PRO A 420 -17.48 11.64 15.81
N HIS A 421 -18.24 11.43 14.71
CA HIS A 421 -18.70 10.13 14.26
C HIS A 421 -17.60 9.39 13.48
N HIS A 422 -17.65 8.05 13.44
CA HIS A 422 -16.64 7.22 12.74
C HIS A 422 -16.47 7.53 11.24
N SER A 423 -17.36 8.29 10.63
CA SER A 423 -17.20 8.82 9.26
C SER A 423 -16.23 10.00 9.18
N LEU A 424 -15.65 10.43 10.30
CA LEU A 424 -14.68 11.50 10.42
C LEU A 424 -13.43 11.02 11.15
N TYR A 425 -12.27 11.36 10.61
CA TYR A 425 -11.03 11.40 11.37
C TYR A 425 -10.90 12.75 12.05
N TYR A 426 -10.11 12.82 13.11
CA TYR A 426 -9.86 14.09 13.80
C TYR A 426 -8.39 14.21 14.21
N ILE A 427 -7.95 15.45 14.34
CA ILE A 427 -6.67 15.80 14.94
C ILE A 427 -6.93 16.84 16.04
N THR A 428 -6.54 16.52 17.28
CA THR A 428 -6.71 17.44 18.41
C THR A 428 -5.44 18.23 18.71
N SER A 429 -5.62 19.42 19.26
CA SER A 429 -4.58 20.25 19.87
C SER A 429 -5.24 21.21 20.86
N ASP A 430 -4.50 21.62 21.88
CA ASP A 430 -4.95 22.63 22.83
C ASP A 430 -4.95 24.06 22.21
N SER A 431 -4.31 24.23 21.05
CA SER A 431 -4.22 25.51 20.32
C SER A 431 -5.00 25.50 19.02
N ILE A 432 -6.05 26.29 18.94
CA ILE A 432 -6.83 26.53 17.70
C ILE A 432 -5.94 27.14 16.61
N SER A 433 -5.02 28.02 16.96
CA SER A 433 -4.09 28.63 16.02
C SER A 433 -3.18 27.56 15.39
N SER A 434 -2.68 26.61 16.19
CA SER A 434 -1.90 25.47 15.67
C SER A 434 -2.73 24.56 14.76
N LEU A 435 -4.01 24.34 15.08
CA LEU A 435 -4.91 23.58 14.19
C LEU A 435 -5.15 24.31 12.87
N LYS A 436 -5.26 25.65 12.85
CA LYS A 436 -5.40 26.43 11.61
C LYS A 436 -4.15 26.35 10.74
N VAL A 437 -2.96 26.45 11.34
CA VAL A 437 -1.69 26.27 10.64
C VAL A 437 -1.60 24.86 10.06
N LEU A 438 -1.89 23.84 10.87
CA LEU A 438 -1.90 22.45 10.42
C LEU A 438 -2.91 22.23 9.28
N ALA A 439 -4.11 22.80 9.38
CA ALA A 439 -5.13 22.69 8.33
C ALA A 439 -4.64 23.27 7.00
N SER A 440 -4.02 24.48 7.02
CA SER A 440 -3.43 25.11 5.83
C SER A 440 -2.32 24.24 5.22
N ILE A 441 -1.47 23.62 6.05
CA ILE A 441 -0.44 22.69 5.59
C ILE A 441 -1.08 21.45 4.94
N LEU A 442 -2.06 20.83 5.61
CA LEU A 442 -2.70 19.60 5.12
C LEU A 442 -3.50 19.79 3.82
N MET A 443 -3.97 21.00 3.56
CA MET A 443 -4.67 21.34 2.31
C MET A 443 -3.74 21.70 1.16
N SER A 444 -2.43 21.89 1.41
CA SER A 444 -1.45 22.26 0.40
C SER A 444 -1.22 21.15 -0.64
N ASP A 445 -0.74 21.56 -1.81
CA ASP A 445 -0.40 20.61 -2.89
C ASP A 445 0.79 19.72 -2.50
N PHE A 446 1.68 20.21 -1.63
CA PHE A 446 2.74 19.42 -1.04
C PHE A 446 2.21 18.18 -0.31
N ILE A 447 1.20 18.33 0.53
CA ILE A 447 0.58 17.21 1.24
C ILE A 447 -0.26 16.34 0.31
N LYS A 448 -0.99 16.93 -0.65
CA LYS A 448 -1.71 16.16 -1.67
C LYS A 448 -0.76 15.25 -2.45
N HIS A 449 0.43 15.76 -2.78
CA HIS A 449 1.46 14.97 -3.42
C HIS A 449 1.92 13.81 -2.53
N GLN A 450 2.29 14.04 -1.26
CA GLN A 450 2.62 12.97 -0.31
C GLN A 450 1.49 11.95 -0.16
N MET A 451 0.24 12.40 -0.01
CA MET A 451 -0.92 11.51 0.09
C MET A 451 -1.09 10.65 -1.16
N SER A 452 -0.79 11.19 -2.35
CA SER A 452 -0.84 10.44 -3.60
C SER A 452 0.20 9.31 -3.66
N GLN A 453 1.30 9.45 -2.93
CA GLN A 453 2.37 8.46 -2.84
C GLN A 453 2.07 7.38 -1.76
N ILE A 454 1.56 7.82 -0.61
CA ILE A 454 1.34 6.95 0.57
C ILE A 454 -0.05 6.28 0.52
N GLY A 455 -1.05 6.97 -0.04
CA GLY A 455 -2.46 6.63 0.11
C GLY A 455 -2.95 5.48 -0.77
N ILE A 456 -3.88 4.69 -0.22
CA ILE A 456 -4.67 3.71 -0.97
C ILE A 456 -5.64 4.49 -1.86
N ARG A 457 -5.44 4.47 -3.19
CA ARG A 457 -6.39 5.03 -4.15
C ARG A 457 -7.59 4.10 -4.32
N MET A 458 -8.80 4.66 -4.27
CA MET A 458 -10.00 3.95 -4.72
C MET A 458 -10.29 4.27 -6.19
N ASN A 459 -11.15 3.46 -6.84
CA ASN A 459 -11.69 3.77 -8.17
C ASN A 459 -12.19 5.22 -8.19
N GLY A 460 -11.49 6.11 -8.93
CA GLY A 460 -11.76 7.54 -8.97
C GLY A 460 -10.59 8.44 -8.54
N GLY A 461 -9.46 7.88 -8.05
CA GLY A 461 -8.19 8.61 -7.89
C GLY A 461 -8.07 9.60 -6.73
N LEU A 462 -9.12 9.77 -5.88
CA LEU A 462 -9.08 10.71 -4.76
C LEU A 462 -8.34 10.11 -3.55
N PRO A 463 -7.38 10.84 -2.93
CA PRO A 463 -6.70 10.40 -1.73
C PRO A 463 -7.65 10.40 -0.52
N ARG A 464 -7.39 9.50 0.44
CA ARG A 464 -8.17 9.38 1.69
C ARG A 464 -7.35 9.80 2.90
N PHE A 465 -7.94 10.63 3.76
CA PHE A 465 -7.36 10.98 5.07
C PHE A 465 -7.60 9.89 6.13
N GLN A 466 -7.11 8.69 5.88
CA GLN A 466 -7.16 7.64 6.89
C GLN A 466 -6.12 7.91 8.00
N SER A 467 -6.41 7.50 9.24
CA SER A 467 -5.48 7.71 10.36
C SER A 467 -4.09 7.10 10.11
N GLN A 468 -4.03 5.99 9.40
CA GLN A 468 -2.76 5.37 9.00
C GLN A 468 -1.97 6.24 8.02
N VAL A 469 -2.65 6.90 7.07
CA VAL A 469 -2.02 7.84 6.12
C VAL A 469 -1.57 9.10 6.85
N LEU A 470 -2.45 9.67 7.70
CA LEU A 470 -2.12 10.88 8.47
C LEU A 470 -0.88 10.69 9.36
N ARG A 471 -0.70 9.50 9.97
CA ARG A 471 0.48 9.19 10.79
C ARG A 471 1.77 9.05 10.00
N GLN A 472 1.67 8.81 8.71
CA GLN A 472 2.81 8.68 7.80
C GLN A 472 3.22 10.02 7.19
N LEU A 473 2.33 11.01 7.18
CA LEU A 473 2.63 12.32 6.62
C LEU A 473 3.75 13.01 7.39
N LYS A 474 4.70 13.55 6.64
CA LYS A 474 5.75 14.44 7.16
C LYS A 474 5.42 15.86 6.75
N ILE A 475 5.21 16.72 7.72
CA ILE A 475 4.83 18.11 7.53
C ILE A 475 5.95 19.05 7.94
N PRO A 476 6.01 20.30 7.43
CA PRO A 476 6.90 21.31 7.94
C PRO A 476 6.86 21.40 9.47
N ASN A 477 8.03 21.54 10.09
CA ASN A 477 8.09 21.79 11.52
C ASN A 477 7.42 23.14 11.82
N ILE A 478 6.22 23.10 12.41
CA ILE A 478 5.41 24.29 12.70
C ILE A 478 6.17 25.28 13.60
N ASN A 479 6.98 24.76 14.53
CA ASN A 479 7.80 25.59 15.39
C ASN A 479 9.00 26.23 14.66
N GLY A 480 9.42 25.64 13.54
CA GLY A 480 10.45 26.19 12.66
C GLY A 480 9.96 27.23 11.66
N LEU A 481 8.64 27.40 11.51
CA LEU A 481 8.07 28.47 10.68
C LEU A 481 8.26 29.85 11.36
N SER A 482 8.52 30.88 10.55
CA SER A 482 8.55 32.26 11.06
C SER A 482 7.17 32.65 11.62
N ASN A 483 7.16 33.60 12.56
CA ASN A 483 5.90 34.13 13.10
C ASN A 483 5.00 34.71 12.00
N ALA A 484 5.59 35.39 11.01
CA ALA A 484 4.87 35.97 9.87
C ALA A 484 4.25 34.86 9.00
N ASP A 485 4.99 33.75 8.71
CA ASP A 485 4.47 32.65 7.91
C ASP A 485 3.34 31.93 8.66
N ARG A 486 3.46 31.72 9.99
CA ARG A 486 2.38 31.17 10.83
C ARG A 486 1.12 32.04 10.82
N GLU A 487 1.25 33.35 10.99
CA GLU A 487 0.11 34.28 10.93
C GLU A 487 -0.55 34.27 9.55
N ASN A 488 0.24 34.23 8.49
CA ASN A 488 -0.28 34.19 7.14
C ASN A 488 -0.99 32.85 6.82
N LEU A 489 -0.50 31.72 7.34
CA LEU A 489 -1.21 30.43 7.23
C LEU A 489 -2.54 30.44 8.00
N ILE A 490 -2.60 31.08 9.19
CA ILE A 490 -3.85 31.26 9.93
C ILE A 490 -4.84 32.09 9.11
N LYS A 491 -4.40 33.24 8.56
CA LYS A 491 -5.22 34.10 7.70
C LYS A 491 -5.67 33.37 6.42
N ALA A 492 -4.78 32.57 5.83
CA ALA A 492 -5.09 31.76 4.65
C ALA A 492 -6.18 30.72 4.95
N TYR A 493 -6.11 30.04 6.10
CA TYR A 493 -7.18 29.16 6.56
C TYR A 493 -8.51 29.90 6.71
N ASP A 494 -8.52 31.04 7.42
CA ASP A 494 -9.74 31.81 7.68
C ASP A 494 -10.39 32.39 6.41
N ARG A 495 -9.58 32.70 5.38
CA ARG A 495 -10.02 33.20 4.07
C ARG A 495 -10.24 32.11 3.03
N GLN A 496 -9.97 30.86 3.38
CA GLN A 496 -9.99 29.72 2.45
C GLN A 496 -9.04 29.92 1.25
N ASP A 497 -7.88 30.51 1.48
CA ASP A 497 -6.88 30.86 0.46
C ASP A 497 -5.81 29.75 0.37
N LEU A 498 -6.01 28.83 -0.57
CA LEU A 498 -5.07 27.72 -0.83
C LEU A 498 -3.80 28.21 -1.53
N GLU A 499 -3.87 29.28 -2.30
CA GLU A 499 -2.72 29.79 -3.05
C GLU A 499 -1.66 30.33 -2.10
N THR A 500 -2.05 31.18 -1.14
CA THR A 500 -1.16 31.67 -0.09
C THR A 500 -0.56 30.51 0.72
N SER A 501 -1.36 29.49 1.07
CA SER A 501 -0.86 28.31 1.77
C SER A 501 0.21 27.58 0.95
N ASN A 502 -0.02 27.37 -0.34
CA ASN A 502 0.95 26.71 -1.25
C ASN A 502 2.24 27.52 -1.38
N GLN A 503 2.15 28.85 -1.54
CA GLN A 503 3.32 29.73 -1.65
C GLN A 503 4.21 29.65 -0.42
N ILE A 504 3.63 29.68 0.79
CA ILE A 504 4.38 29.61 2.05
C ILE A 504 5.04 28.24 2.20
N ILE A 505 4.32 27.17 1.93
CA ILE A 505 4.85 25.80 2.06
C ILE A 505 5.94 25.54 1.03
N ASN A 506 5.77 25.97 -0.23
CA ASN A 506 6.79 25.86 -1.26
C ASN A 506 8.06 26.67 -0.92
N LYS A 507 7.90 27.88 -0.39
CA LYS A 507 9.03 28.68 0.11
C LYS A 507 9.79 27.95 1.22
N TYR A 508 9.08 27.40 2.21
CA TYR A 508 9.67 26.60 3.27
C TYR A 508 10.43 25.40 2.72
N CYS A 509 9.81 24.65 1.80
CA CYS A 509 10.42 23.50 1.16
C CYS A 509 11.71 23.89 0.42
N THR A 510 11.69 24.97 -0.36
CA THR A 510 12.85 25.49 -1.09
C THR A 510 13.99 25.89 -0.14
N GLN A 511 13.70 26.60 0.93
CA GLN A 511 14.70 27.03 1.93
C GLN A 511 15.40 25.87 2.63
N HIS A 512 14.74 24.71 2.73
CA HIS A 512 15.29 23.53 3.39
C HIS A 512 15.79 22.47 2.40
N GLY A 513 15.94 22.82 1.11
CA GLY A 513 16.41 21.90 0.08
C GLY A 513 15.39 20.80 -0.27
N LEU A 514 14.13 20.98 0.12
CA LEU A 514 13.02 20.09 -0.15
C LEU A 514 12.45 20.49 -1.52
N CYS A 515 13.10 20.10 -2.63
CA CYS A 515 12.64 20.45 -3.97
C CYS A 515 11.29 19.80 -4.29
N VAL A 516 10.23 20.62 -4.25
CA VAL A 516 9.03 20.36 -5.06
C VAL A 516 9.40 20.78 -6.49
N ARG A 517 9.80 19.86 -7.36
CA ARG A 517 9.71 20.17 -8.78
C ARG A 517 8.22 20.36 -9.06
N ALA A 518 7.85 21.61 -9.36
CA ALA A 518 6.56 21.89 -9.95
C ALA A 518 6.40 20.96 -11.15
N GLY A 519 5.58 19.92 -10.99
CA GLY A 519 5.19 19.08 -12.09
C GLY A 519 4.47 19.99 -13.07
N GLU A 520 4.96 20.06 -14.30
CA GLU A 520 4.22 20.58 -15.41
C GLU A 520 2.81 19.99 -15.36
N VAL A 521 1.84 20.87 -15.17
CA VAL A 521 0.44 20.57 -15.45
C VAL A 521 0.40 20.38 -16.96
N VAL A 522 0.51 19.15 -17.42
CA VAL A 522 0.16 18.81 -18.79
C VAL A 522 -1.37 18.75 -18.83
N ASN A 523 -1.96 19.68 -19.53
CA ASN A 523 -3.37 19.79 -19.90
C ASN A 523 -3.94 18.49 -20.45
#